data_fd52c4fb7970021d14f0357fd0be0357
#
_entry.id   fd52c4fb7970021d14f0357fd0be0357
#
_cell.length_a   1.000
_cell.length_b   1.000
_cell.length_c   1.000
_cell.angle_alpha   90.00
_cell.angle_beta   90.00
_cell.angle_gamma   90.00
#
_symmetry.space_group_name_H-M   'P 1'
#
loop_
_entity.id
_entity.type
_entity.pdbx_description
1 polymer ?
#
loop_
_entity_poly.entity_id
_entity_poly.type
_entity_poly.pdbx_seq_one_letter_code
_entity_poly.pdbx_strand_id
1 'polypeptide(L)'
;MENNIEIKETGMQSRTELLLGKDNLEKIQAARVLIFGVGGVGSWCVEGLLRSGIRNITMVDCDHVCITNCNRQLMATSRTIGQVKVDALRERLLEINPDANITAYQKIYQAETADEFHLEEYDFIIDAIDSLKDKADLILRATALPKEITFISSMGAALRSDPFMVRKAEFWKVDGDPLARALRKKFKKNKTFPSRKFQCVYSVEKPMQNMGENCEYNPTKAQINGSLCHITATFGMAIAGMVINHIIDKN
;
A
#
# COMPACT_ATOMS: atom_id res chain seq x y z
N MET A 1 -19.23 -41.03 -17.91
CA MET A 1 -18.29 -40.28 -18.78
C MET A 1 -17.72 -39.15 -17.91
N GLU A 2 -16.58 -39.41 -17.29
CA GLU A 2 -15.87 -38.39 -16.53
C GLU A 2 -15.23 -37.42 -17.55
N ASN A 3 -15.73 -36.20 -17.60
CA ASN A 3 -15.06 -35.12 -18.31
C ASN A 3 -13.75 -34.79 -17.58
N ASN A 4 -12.67 -35.45 -17.95
CA ASN A 4 -11.33 -35.01 -17.61
C ASN A 4 -11.09 -33.66 -18.30
N ILE A 5 -11.38 -32.55 -17.61
CA ILE A 5 -10.94 -31.25 -18.03
C ILE A 5 -9.43 -31.24 -17.79
N GLU A 6 -8.66 -31.43 -18.84
CA GLU A 6 -7.21 -31.24 -18.83
C GLU A 6 -6.94 -29.76 -18.64
N ILE A 7 -6.74 -29.34 -17.40
CA ILE A 7 -6.40 -27.95 -17.06
C ILE A 7 -4.95 -27.75 -17.50
N LYS A 8 -4.76 -27.22 -18.71
CA LYS A 8 -3.46 -26.73 -19.14
C LYS A 8 -3.14 -25.45 -18.35
N GLU A 9 -2.21 -25.54 -17.42
CA GLU A 9 -1.60 -24.34 -16.80
C GLU A 9 -0.82 -23.56 -17.88
N THR A 10 -1.51 -22.68 -18.62
CA THR A 10 -0.94 -22.02 -19.81
C THR A 10 -0.63 -20.55 -19.60
N GLY A 11 -0.86 -19.99 -18.42
CA GLY A 11 -0.64 -18.56 -18.16
C GLY A 11 -0.32 -18.24 -16.71
N MET A 12 0.31 -17.10 -16.47
CA MET A 12 0.71 -16.63 -15.15
C MET A 12 -0.48 -16.57 -14.16
N GLN A 13 -1.68 -16.29 -14.63
CA GLN A 13 -2.88 -16.15 -13.80
C GLN A 13 -3.78 -17.40 -13.78
N SER A 14 -3.36 -18.53 -14.36
CA SER A 14 -4.19 -19.75 -14.42
C SER A 14 -4.68 -20.18 -13.04
N ARG A 15 -3.85 -20.12 -11.99
CA ARG A 15 -4.25 -20.49 -10.64
C ARG A 15 -5.19 -19.46 -10.00
N THR A 16 -5.05 -18.19 -10.33
CA THR A 16 -5.98 -17.14 -9.91
C THR A 16 -7.35 -17.34 -10.57
N GLU A 17 -7.35 -17.65 -11.87
CA GLU A 17 -8.57 -17.93 -12.63
C GLU A 17 -9.29 -19.18 -12.10
N LEU A 18 -8.56 -20.25 -11.79
CA LEU A 18 -9.14 -21.46 -11.18
C LEU A 18 -9.83 -21.19 -9.85
N LEU A 19 -9.29 -20.27 -9.06
CA LEU A 19 -9.85 -19.93 -7.74
C LEU A 19 -11.04 -18.96 -7.85
N LEU A 20 -10.94 -17.94 -8.71
CA LEU A 20 -11.86 -16.82 -8.72
C LEU A 20 -12.85 -16.84 -9.91
N GLY A 21 -12.60 -17.66 -10.91
CA GLY A 21 -13.32 -17.65 -12.18
C GLY A 21 -12.82 -16.57 -13.14
N LYS A 22 -13.13 -16.76 -14.42
CA LYS A 22 -12.70 -15.87 -15.51
C LYS A 22 -13.23 -14.44 -15.35
N ASP A 23 -14.50 -14.29 -15.04
CA ASP A 23 -15.16 -12.97 -14.93
C ASP A 23 -14.54 -12.10 -13.83
N ASN A 24 -14.20 -12.71 -12.69
CA ASN A 24 -13.53 -11.99 -11.61
C ASN A 24 -12.08 -11.65 -11.98
N LEU A 25 -11.37 -12.55 -12.66
CA LEU A 25 -10.03 -12.26 -13.14
C LEU A 25 -10.03 -11.09 -14.14
N GLU A 26 -10.97 -11.03 -15.07
CA GLU A 26 -11.12 -9.91 -16.00
C GLU A 26 -11.36 -8.59 -15.28
N LYS A 27 -12.22 -8.56 -14.25
CA LYS A 27 -12.44 -7.37 -13.39
C LYS A 27 -11.16 -6.95 -12.65
N ILE A 28 -10.41 -7.91 -12.11
CA ILE A 28 -9.13 -7.66 -11.43
C ILE A 28 -8.12 -7.06 -12.40
N GLN A 29 -8.02 -7.59 -13.62
CA GLN A 29 -7.09 -7.09 -14.63
C GLN A 29 -7.44 -5.69 -15.13
N ALA A 30 -8.73 -5.34 -15.17
CA ALA A 30 -9.20 -4.03 -15.60
C ALA A 30 -9.03 -2.94 -14.55
N ALA A 31 -8.98 -3.30 -13.26
CA ALA A 31 -8.94 -2.34 -12.15
C ALA A 31 -7.67 -1.48 -12.19
N ARG A 32 -7.82 -0.17 -11.88
CA ARG A 32 -6.76 0.84 -11.85
C ARG A 32 -6.44 1.20 -10.40
N VAL A 33 -5.20 1.00 -10.01
CA VAL A 33 -4.73 1.22 -8.64
C VAL A 33 -3.70 2.32 -8.60
N LEU A 34 -3.90 3.30 -7.72
CA LEU A 34 -2.91 4.32 -7.36
C LEU A 34 -2.42 4.07 -5.95
N ILE A 35 -1.11 4.04 -5.76
CA ILE A 35 -0.49 3.88 -4.44
C ILE A 35 0.50 5.01 -4.16
N PHE A 36 0.34 5.62 -3.01
CA PHE A 36 1.26 6.61 -2.47
C PHE A 36 2.15 5.99 -1.40
N GLY A 37 3.46 6.05 -1.64
CA GLY A 37 4.49 5.43 -0.83
C GLY A 37 4.77 3.98 -1.20
N VAL A 38 5.97 3.69 -1.72
CA VAL A 38 6.41 2.32 -2.04
C VAL A 38 7.54 1.87 -1.10
N GLY A 39 7.46 2.26 0.16
CA GLY A 39 8.34 1.80 1.23
C GLY A 39 8.08 0.34 1.65
N GLY A 40 8.26 0.05 2.95
CA GLY A 40 8.10 -1.30 3.49
C GLY A 40 6.71 -1.91 3.32
N VAL A 41 5.64 -1.11 3.36
CA VAL A 41 4.27 -1.59 3.16
C VAL A 41 3.88 -1.56 1.68
N GLY A 42 4.05 -0.40 1.04
CA GLY A 42 3.56 -0.19 -0.31
C GLY A 42 4.22 -1.10 -1.35
N SER A 43 5.53 -1.36 -1.24
CA SER A 43 6.22 -2.24 -2.20
C SER A 43 5.68 -3.68 -2.19
N TRP A 44 5.42 -4.25 -1.02
CA TRP A 44 4.80 -5.56 -0.88
C TRP A 44 3.34 -5.57 -1.33
N CYS A 45 2.61 -4.47 -1.10
CA CYS A 45 1.26 -4.33 -1.58
C CYS A 45 1.21 -4.38 -3.11
N VAL A 46 2.06 -3.60 -3.79
CA VAL A 46 2.12 -3.54 -5.25
C VAL A 46 2.45 -4.91 -5.86
N GLU A 47 3.47 -5.62 -5.33
CA GLU A 47 3.78 -6.96 -5.83
C GLU A 47 2.63 -7.95 -5.58
N GLY A 48 1.99 -7.89 -4.41
CA GLY A 48 0.83 -8.72 -4.10
C GLY A 48 -0.33 -8.48 -5.08
N LEU A 49 -0.62 -7.22 -5.43
CA LEU A 49 -1.62 -6.84 -6.40
C LEU A 49 -1.30 -7.37 -7.80
N LEU A 50 -0.07 -7.14 -8.28
CA LEU A 50 0.36 -7.60 -9.61
C LEU A 50 0.27 -9.12 -9.74
N ARG A 51 0.78 -9.85 -8.74
CA ARG A 51 0.74 -11.32 -8.72
C ARG A 51 -0.68 -11.87 -8.65
N SER A 52 -1.61 -11.10 -8.09
CA SER A 52 -3.04 -11.45 -8.03
C SER A 52 -3.82 -11.07 -9.28
N GLY A 53 -3.18 -10.40 -10.26
CA GLY A 53 -3.78 -10.12 -11.57
C GLY A 53 -4.02 -8.64 -11.90
N ILE A 54 -3.83 -7.71 -10.96
CA ILE A 54 -3.92 -6.26 -11.26
C ILE A 54 -2.83 -5.91 -12.28
N ARG A 55 -3.23 -5.26 -13.38
CA ARG A 55 -2.30 -4.87 -14.46
C ARG A 55 -2.03 -3.37 -14.51
N ASN A 56 -2.96 -2.53 -14.04
CA ASN A 56 -2.85 -1.08 -14.15
C ASN A 56 -2.51 -0.50 -12.77
N ILE A 57 -1.22 -0.19 -12.56
CA ILE A 57 -0.71 0.29 -11.28
C ILE A 57 0.07 1.57 -11.48
N THR A 58 -0.30 2.60 -10.73
CA THR A 58 0.46 3.85 -10.63
C THR A 58 1.07 3.94 -9.24
N MET A 59 2.38 4.19 -9.18
CA MET A 59 3.15 4.31 -7.95
C MET A 59 3.72 5.70 -7.81
N VAL A 60 3.65 6.26 -6.59
CA VAL A 60 4.19 7.58 -6.26
C VAL A 60 5.08 7.48 -5.04
N ASP A 61 6.37 7.80 -5.19
CA ASP A 61 7.36 7.88 -4.10
C ASP A 61 8.54 8.73 -4.58
N CYS A 62 9.05 9.64 -3.76
CA CYS A 62 10.13 10.55 -4.15
C CYS A 62 11.53 10.04 -3.83
N ASP A 63 11.64 8.99 -3.01
CA ASP A 63 12.89 8.56 -2.41
C ASP A 63 13.76 7.71 -3.34
N HIS A 64 15.04 7.60 -2.95
CA HIS A 64 15.98 6.63 -3.47
C HIS A 64 16.13 5.44 -2.52
N VAL A 65 16.53 4.30 -3.06
CA VAL A 65 16.85 3.11 -2.28
C VAL A 65 18.09 3.37 -1.43
N CYS A 66 17.96 3.20 -0.12
CA CYS A 66 19.05 3.27 0.83
C CYS A 66 19.40 1.87 1.38
N ILE A 67 20.63 1.67 1.80
CA ILE A 67 21.09 0.40 2.44
C ILE A 67 20.20 -0.01 3.60
N THR A 68 19.70 0.96 4.39
CA THR A 68 18.81 0.73 5.53
C THR A 68 17.39 0.31 5.13
N ASN A 69 17.05 0.34 3.85
CA ASN A 69 15.77 -0.13 3.33
C ASN A 69 15.78 -1.64 3.04
N CYS A 70 16.99 -2.24 2.84
CA CYS A 70 17.14 -3.63 2.44
C CYS A 70 16.52 -4.64 3.43
N ASN A 71 16.36 -4.24 4.69
CA ASN A 71 15.76 -5.11 5.70
C ASN A 71 14.25 -5.31 5.55
N ARG A 72 13.53 -4.45 4.74
CA ARG A 72 12.05 -4.50 4.71
C ARG A 72 11.38 -4.02 3.42
N GLN A 73 12.08 -3.28 2.53
CA GLN A 73 11.50 -2.79 1.28
C GLN A 73 11.84 -3.75 0.14
N LEU A 74 10.84 -4.18 -0.60
CA LEU A 74 10.93 -5.28 -1.56
C LEU A 74 11.96 -5.02 -2.67
N MET A 75 12.00 -3.80 -3.23
CA MET A 75 12.93 -3.43 -4.30
C MET A 75 14.35 -3.18 -3.80
N ALA A 76 14.53 -3.03 -2.48
CA ALA A 76 15.83 -2.67 -1.90
C ALA A 76 16.73 -3.90 -1.79
N THR A 77 17.76 -3.94 -2.62
CA THR A 77 18.81 -4.96 -2.67
C THR A 77 20.17 -4.29 -2.76
N SER A 78 21.25 -5.05 -2.59
CA SER A 78 22.61 -4.51 -2.79
C SER A 78 22.86 -3.94 -4.19
N ARG A 79 22.07 -4.37 -5.18
CA ARG A 79 22.19 -3.92 -6.58
C ARG A 79 21.39 -2.65 -6.88
N THR A 80 20.37 -2.37 -6.09
CA THR A 80 19.44 -1.25 -6.34
C THR A 80 19.70 -0.04 -5.46
N ILE A 81 20.67 -0.11 -4.52
CA ILE A 81 21.06 1.03 -3.68
C ILE A 81 21.39 2.23 -4.55
N GLY A 82 20.81 3.39 -4.25
CA GLY A 82 20.96 4.65 -5.00
C GLY A 82 19.97 4.83 -6.15
N GLN A 83 19.29 3.79 -6.61
CA GLN A 83 18.23 3.92 -7.62
C GLN A 83 16.99 4.61 -7.04
N VAL A 84 16.19 5.22 -7.89
CA VAL A 84 14.85 5.74 -7.55
C VAL A 84 13.96 4.56 -7.16
N LYS A 85 13.26 4.65 -6.01
CA LYS A 85 12.45 3.52 -5.49
C LYS A 85 11.39 3.04 -6.47
N VAL A 86 10.64 3.97 -7.07
CA VAL A 86 9.56 3.61 -7.99
C VAL A 86 10.08 2.98 -9.28
N ASP A 87 11.27 3.38 -9.75
CA ASP A 87 11.89 2.80 -10.94
C ASP A 87 12.40 1.39 -10.66
N ALA A 88 13.15 1.19 -9.57
CA ALA A 88 13.63 -0.13 -9.15
C ALA A 88 12.48 -1.12 -8.91
N LEU A 89 11.36 -0.64 -8.35
CA LEU A 89 10.18 -1.48 -8.17
C LEU A 89 9.49 -1.77 -9.51
N ARG A 90 9.37 -0.78 -10.40
CA ARG A 90 8.79 -0.96 -11.74
C ARG A 90 9.55 -2.01 -12.55
N GLU A 91 10.88 -1.96 -12.57
CA GLU A 91 11.70 -2.96 -13.27
C GLU A 91 11.38 -4.37 -12.76
N ARG A 92 11.39 -4.56 -11.43
CA ARG A 92 11.04 -5.83 -10.82
C ARG A 92 9.63 -6.31 -11.16
N LEU A 93 8.66 -5.43 -11.20
CA LEU A 93 7.27 -5.78 -11.53
C LEU A 93 7.12 -6.21 -12.99
N LEU A 94 7.84 -5.55 -13.91
CA LEU A 94 7.86 -5.91 -15.32
C LEU A 94 8.61 -7.23 -15.59
N GLU A 95 9.57 -7.62 -14.75
CA GLU A 95 10.15 -8.97 -14.79
C GLU A 95 9.12 -10.05 -14.43
N ILE A 96 8.15 -9.73 -13.56
CA ILE A 96 7.07 -10.65 -13.18
C ILE A 96 5.98 -10.70 -14.26
N ASN A 97 5.55 -9.53 -14.72
CA ASN A 97 4.52 -9.38 -15.75
C ASN A 97 4.91 -8.30 -16.77
N PRO A 98 5.52 -8.67 -17.90
CA PRO A 98 5.93 -7.72 -18.94
C PRO A 98 4.77 -6.93 -19.57
N ASP A 99 3.55 -7.50 -19.53
CA ASP A 99 2.34 -6.90 -20.13
C ASP A 99 1.61 -5.96 -19.17
N ALA A 100 2.14 -5.75 -17.96
CA ALA A 100 1.53 -4.84 -16.99
C ALA A 100 1.77 -3.37 -17.36
N ASN A 101 0.74 -2.55 -17.17
CA ASN A 101 0.82 -1.10 -17.32
C ASN A 101 1.22 -0.48 -15.98
N ILE A 102 2.52 -0.25 -15.81
CA ILE A 102 3.10 0.28 -14.56
C ILE A 102 3.59 1.71 -14.80
N THR A 103 2.92 2.67 -14.15
CA THR A 103 3.35 4.07 -14.13
C THR A 103 4.10 4.37 -12.83
N ALA A 104 5.28 4.97 -12.95
CA ALA A 104 6.16 5.30 -11.82
C ALA A 104 6.39 6.82 -11.77
N TYR A 105 5.97 7.47 -10.69
CA TYR A 105 6.20 8.88 -10.46
C TYR A 105 7.19 9.09 -9.33
N GLN A 106 8.40 9.56 -9.64
CA GLN A 106 9.33 10.07 -8.64
C GLN A 106 8.86 11.44 -8.15
N LYS A 107 7.79 11.45 -7.38
CA LYS A 107 7.18 12.68 -6.84
C LYS A 107 6.86 12.51 -5.37
N ILE A 108 6.86 13.62 -4.65
CA ILE A 108 6.29 13.69 -3.30
C ILE A 108 4.82 14.08 -3.40
N TYR A 109 3.95 13.39 -2.64
CA TYR A 109 2.58 13.86 -2.47
C TYR A 109 2.56 15.02 -1.48
N GLN A 110 2.01 16.14 -1.88
CA GLN A 110 1.76 17.32 -1.05
C GLN A 110 0.41 17.94 -1.42
N ALA A 111 -0.20 18.70 -0.49
CA ALA A 111 -1.49 19.34 -0.74
C ALA A 111 -1.48 20.26 -1.98
N GLU A 112 -0.33 20.90 -2.22
CA GLU A 112 -0.12 21.86 -3.30
C GLU A 112 -0.04 21.19 -4.69
N THR A 113 0.34 19.93 -4.76
CA THR A 113 0.53 19.15 -6.01
C THR A 113 -0.46 17.99 -6.13
N ALA A 114 -1.40 17.87 -5.20
CA ALA A 114 -2.32 16.73 -5.13
C ALA A 114 -3.16 16.54 -6.40
N ASP A 115 -3.55 17.62 -7.06
CA ASP A 115 -4.39 17.59 -8.26
C ASP A 115 -3.64 17.02 -9.49
N GLU A 116 -2.29 16.98 -9.48
CA GLU A 116 -1.48 16.37 -10.54
C GLU A 116 -1.65 14.84 -10.63
N PHE A 117 -2.19 14.21 -9.60
CA PHE A 117 -2.34 12.76 -9.53
C PHE A 117 -3.70 12.26 -10.04
N HIS A 118 -4.64 13.15 -10.37
CA HIS A 118 -5.94 12.80 -10.96
C HIS A 118 -6.63 11.63 -10.23
N LEU A 119 -6.82 11.79 -8.91
CA LEU A 119 -7.33 10.73 -8.02
C LEU A 119 -8.64 10.10 -8.51
N GLU A 120 -9.46 10.88 -9.23
CA GLU A 120 -10.75 10.47 -9.79
C GLU A 120 -10.66 9.44 -10.92
N GLU A 121 -9.47 9.24 -11.50
CA GLU A 121 -9.26 8.30 -12.60
C GLU A 121 -9.02 6.86 -12.13
N TYR A 122 -8.90 6.62 -10.82
CA TYR A 122 -8.57 5.32 -10.25
C TYR A 122 -9.77 4.67 -9.58
N ASP A 123 -9.79 3.34 -9.58
CA ASP A 123 -10.79 2.55 -8.86
C ASP A 123 -10.39 2.34 -7.40
N PHE A 124 -9.07 2.30 -7.14
CA PHE A 124 -8.49 2.13 -5.82
C PHE A 124 -7.37 3.13 -5.57
N ILE A 125 -7.43 3.78 -4.41
CA ILE A 125 -6.37 4.65 -3.90
C ILE A 125 -5.85 4.05 -2.60
N ILE A 126 -4.53 3.79 -2.55
CA ILE A 126 -3.85 3.21 -1.40
C ILE A 126 -2.88 4.22 -0.82
N ASP A 127 -3.01 4.45 0.47
CA ASP A 127 -2.16 5.34 1.24
C ASP A 127 -1.21 4.52 2.12
N ALA A 128 0.06 4.50 1.74
CA ALA A 128 1.17 3.93 2.51
C ALA A 128 2.23 5.00 2.89
N ILE A 129 1.83 6.28 2.94
CA ILE A 129 2.66 7.41 3.35
C ILE A 129 2.88 7.38 4.87
N ASP A 130 4.07 7.76 5.33
CA ASP A 130 4.42 7.90 6.76
C ASP A 130 4.33 9.35 7.29
N SER A 131 4.35 10.35 6.40
CA SER A 131 4.19 11.77 6.74
C SER A 131 2.79 12.06 7.28
N LEU A 132 2.68 12.48 8.53
CA LEU A 132 1.39 12.82 9.15
C LEU A 132 0.66 13.97 8.44
N LYS A 133 1.42 14.95 7.88
CA LYS A 133 0.84 16.11 7.19
C LYS A 133 0.18 15.66 5.90
N ASP A 134 0.93 14.97 5.06
CA ASP A 134 0.52 14.63 3.71
C ASP A 134 -0.50 13.49 3.71
N LYS A 135 -0.34 12.52 4.60
CA LYS A 135 -1.35 11.48 4.85
C LYS A 135 -2.70 12.06 5.27
N ALA A 136 -2.72 13.08 6.13
CA ALA A 136 -3.98 13.70 6.55
C ALA A 136 -4.67 14.41 5.38
N ASP A 137 -3.92 15.09 4.51
CA ASP A 137 -4.47 15.73 3.32
C ASP A 137 -5.01 14.69 2.33
N LEU A 138 -4.22 13.65 2.03
CA LEU A 138 -4.65 12.56 1.13
C LEU A 138 -5.94 11.89 1.63
N ILE A 139 -6.06 11.63 2.92
CA ILE A 139 -7.28 11.07 3.52
C ILE A 139 -8.49 11.98 3.27
N LEU A 140 -8.35 13.29 3.48
CA LEU A 140 -9.45 14.24 3.28
C LEU A 140 -9.87 14.28 1.81
N ARG A 141 -8.93 14.37 0.87
CA ARG A 141 -9.20 14.39 -0.58
C ARG A 141 -9.80 13.07 -1.06
N ALA A 142 -9.17 11.94 -0.76
CA ALA A 142 -9.64 10.64 -1.22
C ALA A 142 -11.01 10.26 -0.66
N THR A 143 -11.34 10.69 0.57
CA THR A 143 -12.67 10.45 1.14
C THR A 143 -13.75 11.38 0.61
N ALA A 144 -13.40 12.49 -0.03
CA ALA A 144 -14.33 13.40 -0.70
C ALA A 144 -14.73 12.93 -2.11
N LEU A 145 -13.96 12.01 -2.71
CA LEU A 145 -14.27 11.41 -4.01
C LEU A 145 -15.53 10.53 -3.97
N PRO A 146 -16.12 10.19 -5.13
CA PRO A 146 -17.26 9.26 -5.23
C PRO A 146 -17.00 7.94 -4.50
N LYS A 147 -18.09 7.30 -4.01
CA LYS A 147 -18.00 6.06 -3.21
C LYS A 147 -17.47 4.85 -4.00
N GLU A 148 -17.60 4.91 -5.30
CA GLU A 148 -17.11 3.91 -6.26
C GLU A 148 -15.59 3.77 -6.21
N ILE A 149 -14.89 4.86 -5.88
CA ILE A 149 -13.43 4.89 -5.68
C ILE A 149 -13.13 4.43 -4.26
N THR A 150 -12.51 3.29 -4.14
CA THR A 150 -12.18 2.69 -2.84
C THR A 150 -10.86 3.26 -2.31
N PHE A 151 -10.90 3.78 -1.08
CA PHE A 151 -9.72 4.28 -0.38
C PHE A 151 -9.33 3.38 0.79
N ILE A 152 -8.06 2.96 0.86
CA ILE A 152 -7.48 2.12 1.93
C ILE A 152 -6.21 2.78 2.43
N SER A 153 -6.04 2.87 3.76
CA SER A 153 -4.87 3.49 4.37
C SER A 153 -4.13 2.52 5.28
N SER A 154 -2.81 2.46 5.16
CA SER A 154 -1.95 1.80 6.14
C SER A 154 -1.75 2.68 7.36
N MET A 155 -1.92 2.13 8.54
CA MET A 155 -1.48 2.78 9.78
C MET A 155 -0.02 2.39 10.09
N GLY A 156 0.44 2.61 11.32
CA GLY A 156 1.83 2.41 11.70
C GLY A 156 2.26 0.95 11.72
N ALA A 157 3.17 0.55 10.83
CA ALA A 157 3.74 -0.80 10.78
C ALA A 157 5.06 -0.95 11.54
N ALA A 158 5.69 0.15 11.97
CA ALA A 158 6.94 0.12 12.72
C ALA A 158 6.74 -0.30 14.18
N LEU A 159 7.82 -0.77 14.82
CA LEU A 159 7.85 -1.17 16.24
C LEU A 159 6.86 -2.30 16.56
N ARG A 160 6.69 -3.25 15.64
CA ARG A 160 5.84 -4.43 15.74
C ARG A 160 6.65 -5.67 15.40
N SER A 161 6.26 -6.82 15.95
CA SER A 161 6.94 -8.10 15.75
C SER A 161 5.99 -9.26 15.46
N ASP A 162 4.73 -9.17 15.85
CA ASP A 162 3.74 -10.23 15.66
C ASP A 162 2.83 -9.96 14.44
N PRO A 163 3.01 -10.71 13.34
CA PRO A 163 2.19 -10.56 12.14
C PRO A 163 0.73 -10.99 12.36
N PHE A 164 0.46 -11.85 13.35
CA PHE A 164 -0.90 -12.30 13.67
C PHE A 164 -1.74 -11.24 14.41
N MET A 165 -1.10 -10.15 14.85
CA MET A 165 -1.77 -8.99 15.44
C MET A 165 -2.22 -7.96 14.38
N VAL A 166 -1.91 -8.17 13.10
CA VAL A 166 -2.36 -7.29 12.00
C VAL A 166 -3.86 -7.47 11.78
N ARG A 167 -4.59 -6.36 11.67
CA ARG A 167 -6.06 -6.30 11.55
C ARG A 167 -6.48 -5.25 10.52
N LYS A 168 -7.72 -5.38 10.03
CA LYS A 168 -8.42 -4.32 9.32
C LYS A 168 -9.51 -3.72 10.20
N ALA A 169 -9.69 -2.41 10.13
CA ALA A 169 -10.81 -1.73 10.77
C ALA A 169 -11.15 -0.43 10.04
N GLU A 170 -12.36 0.06 10.26
CA GLU A 170 -12.71 1.43 9.92
C GLU A 170 -11.87 2.41 10.75
N PHE A 171 -11.42 3.51 10.15
CA PHE A 171 -10.44 4.45 10.72
C PHE A 171 -10.75 4.89 12.17
N TRP A 172 -12.01 5.21 12.47
CA TRP A 172 -12.38 5.66 13.82
C TRP A 172 -12.39 4.53 14.86
N LYS A 173 -12.43 3.26 14.39
CA LYS A 173 -12.38 2.05 15.21
C LYS A 173 -10.95 1.49 15.38
N VAL A 174 -9.95 2.07 14.70
CA VAL A 174 -8.55 1.67 14.89
C VAL A 174 -8.13 1.97 16.31
N ASP A 175 -7.67 0.97 17.05
CA ASP A 175 -7.20 1.10 18.43
C ASP A 175 -5.71 0.75 18.57
N GLY A 176 -5.06 1.30 19.61
CA GLY A 176 -3.66 1.02 19.92
C GLY A 176 -2.62 1.60 18.96
N ASP A 177 -3.03 2.22 17.85
CA ASP A 177 -2.11 2.75 16.84
C ASP A 177 -1.78 4.24 17.06
N PRO A 178 -0.47 4.59 17.26
CA PRO A 178 -0.04 5.98 17.49
C PRO A 178 -0.30 6.90 16.31
N LEU A 179 -0.12 6.42 15.04
CA LEU A 179 -0.34 7.22 13.84
C LEU A 179 -1.82 7.56 13.66
N ALA A 180 -2.70 6.58 13.82
CA ALA A 180 -4.14 6.80 13.78
C ALA A 180 -4.59 7.78 14.88
N ARG A 181 -4.01 7.68 16.08
CA ARG A 181 -4.27 8.61 17.20
C ARG A 181 -3.84 10.04 16.83
N ALA A 182 -2.66 10.19 16.23
CA ALA A 182 -2.14 11.50 15.80
C ALA A 182 -3.01 12.11 14.69
N LEU A 183 -3.43 11.32 13.70
CA LEU A 183 -4.36 11.74 12.65
C LEU A 183 -5.70 12.20 13.23
N ARG A 184 -6.32 11.42 14.11
CA ARG A 184 -7.58 11.80 14.78
C ARG A 184 -7.43 13.10 15.58
N LYS A 185 -6.29 13.27 16.29
CA LYS A 185 -6.00 14.53 17.03
C LYS A 185 -5.87 15.71 16.07
N LYS A 186 -5.18 15.52 14.92
CA LYS A 186 -5.02 16.56 13.88
C LYS A 186 -6.37 16.96 13.30
N PHE A 187 -7.22 16.01 12.90
CA PHE A 187 -8.56 16.28 12.37
C PHE A 187 -9.44 17.04 13.36
N LYS A 188 -9.44 16.62 14.63
CA LYS A 188 -10.19 17.32 15.70
C LYS A 188 -9.68 18.74 15.93
N LYS A 189 -8.34 18.93 15.98
CA LYS A 189 -7.73 20.25 16.16
C LYS A 189 -8.08 21.22 15.03
N ASN A 190 -8.03 20.73 13.79
CA ASN A 190 -8.28 21.55 12.60
C ASN A 190 -9.77 21.64 12.25
N LYS A 191 -10.65 20.94 12.99
CA LYS A 191 -12.09 20.81 12.68
C LYS A 191 -12.36 20.35 11.24
N THR A 192 -11.47 19.53 10.67
CA THR A 192 -11.59 18.93 9.35
C THR A 192 -11.70 17.41 9.52
N PHE A 193 -12.63 16.77 8.83
CA PHE A 193 -12.90 15.35 9.00
C PHE A 193 -13.02 14.65 7.65
N PRO A 194 -12.61 13.37 7.55
CA PRO A 194 -12.90 12.55 6.37
C PRO A 194 -14.38 12.57 6.04
N SER A 195 -14.73 12.79 4.77
CA SER A 195 -16.13 12.94 4.31
C SER A 195 -16.91 11.62 4.35
N ARG A 196 -16.21 10.49 4.39
CA ARG A 196 -16.80 9.14 4.50
C ARG A 196 -15.91 8.21 5.31
N LYS A 197 -16.49 7.09 5.77
CA LYS A 197 -15.74 5.99 6.40
C LYS A 197 -14.81 5.33 5.40
N PHE A 198 -13.63 4.92 5.85
CA PHE A 198 -12.66 4.17 5.06
C PHE A 198 -11.96 3.11 5.90
N GLN A 199 -11.38 2.12 5.24
CA GLN A 199 -10.72 1.00 5.90
C GLN A 199 -9.23 1.27 6.08
N CYS A 200 -8.71 0.77 7.20
CA CYS A 200 -7.28 0.81 7.52
C CYS A 200 -6.75 -0.59 7.79
N VAL A 201 -5.47 -0.81 7.47
CA VAL A 201 -4.68 -1.92 8.01
C VAL A 201 -3.83 -1.38 9.15
N TYR A 202 -3.84 -2.05 10.29
CA TYR A 202 -3.11 -1.66 11.50
C TYR A 202 -2.75 -2.88 12.34
N SER A 203 -1.92 -2.73 13.36
CA SER A 203 -1.68 -3.79 14.35
C SER A 203 -2.26 -3.41 15.70
N VAL A 204 -2.91 -4.38 16.35
CA VAL A 204 -3.37 -4.26 17.74
C VAL A 204 -2.24 -4.49 18.74
N GLU A 205 -1.09 -4.96 18.29
CA GLU A 205 0.10 -5.12 19.10
C GLU A 205 0.53 -3.76 19.69
N LYS A 206 0.88 -3.72 20.97
CA LYS A 206 1.45 -2.52 21.59
C LYS A 206 2.84 -2.24 20.96
N PRO A 207 3.14 -0.98 20.53
CA PRO A 207 4.46 -0.69 19.99
C PRO A 207 5.58 -1.08 20.96
N MET A 208 6.58 -1.76 20.44
CA MET A 208 7.81 -2.05 21.18
C MET A 208 8.56 -0.73 21.45
N GLN A 209 9.41 -0.75 22.45
CA GLN A 209 10.35 0.35 22.67
C GLN A 209 11.37 0.38 21.51
N ASN A 210 11.61 1.57 20.97
CA ASN A 210 12.70 1.76 20.02
C ASN A 210 14.02 1.71 20.76
N MET A 211 14.88 0.74 20.45
CA MET A 211 16.15 0.51 21.16
C MET A 211 17.30 1.34 20.58
N GLY A 212 17.10 1.99 19.42
CA GLY A 212 18.12 2.84 18.79
C GLY A 212 18.29 4.16 19.54
N GLU A 213 19.52 4.67 19.60
CA GLU A 213 19.79 6.04 20.01
C GLU A 213 19.13 7.00 19.02
N ASN A 214 18.62 8.12 19.52
CA ASN A 214 18.10 9.18 18.65
C ASN A 214 19.25 9.67 17.77
N CYS A 215 19.21 9.39 16.49
CA CYS A 215 20.17 9.94 15.55
C CYS A 215 20.02 11.45 15.52
N GLU A 216 20.93 12.17 16.16
CA GLU A 216 21.00 13.62 16.16
C GLU A 216 21.18 14.24 14.75
N TYR A 217 21.41 13.40 13.75
CA TYR A 217 21.86 13.82 12.42
C TYR A 217 20.74 14.25 11.45
N ASN A 218 19.48 14.20 11.82
CA ASN A 218 18.41 14.72 10.96
C ASN A 218 17.34 15.48 11.76
N PRO A 219 17.47 16.78 11.96
CA PRO A 219 16.52 17.59 12.72
C PRO A 219 15.11 17.66 12.11
N THR A 220 14.92 17.16 10.86
CA THR A 220 13.63 17.19 10.16
C THR A 220 12.91 15.85 10.17
N LYS A 221 13.58 14.74 10.49
CA LYS A 221 12.94 13.43 10.65
C LYS A 221 12.71 13.12 12.12
N ALA A 222 11.45 13.11 12.52
CA ALA A 222 11.03 12.46 13.76
C ALA A 222 11.65 11.06 13.83
N GLN A 223 12.10 10.67 15.02
CA GLN A 223 12.72 9.41 15.43
C GLN A 223 12.67 8.26 14.39
N ILE A 224 13.83 7.74 13.97
CA ILE A 224 13.92 6.56 13.11
C ILE A 224 13.39 5.34 13.89
N ASN A 225 12.32 4.74 13.42
CA ASN A 225 11.69 3.60 14.07
C ASN A 225 12.23 2.27 13.52
N GLY A 226 12.53 1.34 14.43
CA GLY A 226 12.82 -0.04 14.08
C GLY A 226 11.64 -0.71 13.36
N SER A 227 11.95 -1.58 12.39
CA SER A 227 10.93 -2.26 11.60
C SER A 227 11.42 -3.62 11.11
N LEU A 228 10.50 -4.55 10.94
CA LEU A 228 10.76 -5.92 10.49
C LEU A 228 10.03 -6.20 9.17
N CYS A 229 10.71 -6.94 8.28
CA CYS A 229 10.19 -7.25 6.94
C CYS A 229 8.84 -7.95 6.98
N HIS A 230 8.71 -9.02 7.77
CA HIS A 230 7.47 -9.80 7.82
C HIS A 230 6.27 -8.98 8.32
N ILE A 231 6.47 -7.94 9.14
CA ILE A 231 5.38 -7.05 9.57
C ILE A 231 4.96 -6.15 8.43
N THR A 232 5.90 -5.42 7.82
CA THR A 232 5.58 -4.52 6.72
C THR A 232 5.00 -5.25 5.50
N ALA A 233 5.54 -6.45 5.22
CA ALA A 233 5.01 -7.33 4.17
C ALA A 233 3.57 -7.79 4.48
N THR A 234 3.27 -8.18 5.72
CA THR A 234 1.91 -8.58 6.12
C THR A 234 0.92 -7.43 5.96
N PHE A 235 1.31 -6.19 6.32
CA PHE A 235 0.48 -5.01 6.06
C PHE A 235 0.23 -4.84 4.56
N GLY A 236 1.28 -4.90 3.73
CA GLY A 236 1.16 -4.77 2.28
C GLY A 236 0.27 -5.84 1.65
N MET A 237 0.48 -7.11 2.02
CA MET A 237 -0.33 -8.24 1.53
C MET A 237 -1.78 -8.17 2.03
N ALA A 238 -2.02 -7.69 3.25
CA ALA A 238 -3.38 -7.48 3.75
C ALA A 238 -4.11 -6.41 2.95
N ILE A 239 -3.45 -5.30 2.58
CA ILE A 239 -4.03 -4.27 1.71
C ILE A 239 -4.32 -4.83 0.32
N ALA A 240 -3.38 -5.57 -0.28
CA ALA A 240 -3.59 -6.23 -1.57
C ALA A 240 -4.81 -7.17 -1.53
N GLY A 241 -4.91 -8.00 -0.50
CA GLY A 241 -6.07 -8.89 -0.28
C GLY A 241 -7.38 -8.12 -0.12
N MET A 242 -7.38 -6.95 0.53
CA MET A 242 -8.57 -6.11 0.64
C MET A 242 -9.03 -5.56 -0.72
N VAL A 243 -8.10 -5.18 -1.59
CA VAL A 243 -8.43 -4.74 -2.96
C VAL A 243 -9.07 -5.89 -3.75
N ILE A 244 -8.41 -7.06 -3.77
CA ILE A 244 -8.91 -8.23 -4.51
C ILE A 244 -10.30 -8.64 -3.99
N ASN A 245 -10.47 -8.77 -2.67
CA ASN A 245 -11.77 -9.12 -2.08
C ASN A 245 -12.85 -8.09 -2.42
N HIS A 246 -12.53 -6.80 -2.43
CA HIS A 246 -13.50 -5.77 -2.81
C HIS A 246 -13.97 -5.91 -4.26
N ILE A 247 -13.09 -6.33 -5.18
CA ILE A 247 -13.45 -6.55 -6.59
C ILE A 247 -14.37 -7.77 -6.73
N ILE A 248 -14.07 -8.86 -6.05
CA ILE A 248 -14.86 -10.10 -6.13
C ILE A 248 -16.18 -10.05 -5.34
N ASP A 249 -16.23 -9.27 -4.25
CA ASP A 249 -17.44 -9.14 -3.39
C ASP A 249 -18.50 -8.18 -3.98
N LYS A 250 -18.18 -7.44 -5.04
CA LYS A 250 -19.12 -6.55 -5.75
C LYS A 250 -20.13 -7.29 -6.67
N ASN A 251 -20.26 -8.62 -6.51
CA ASN A 251 -21.22 -9.44 -7.25
C ASN A 251 -22.57 -9.53 -6.54
#